data_9f4c3d7099e852e75db77c1e5a8843bf
#
_entry.id   9f4c3d7099e852e75db77c1e5a8843bf
#
_cell.length_a   1.000
_cell.length_b   1.000
_cell.length_c   1.000
_cell.angle_alpha   90.00
_cell.angle_beta   90.00
_cell.angle_gamma   90.00
#
_symmetry.space_group_name_H-M   'P 1'
#
loop_
_entity.id
_entity.type
_entity.pdbx_description
1 polymer ?
#
loop_
_entity_poly.entity_id
_entity_poly.type
_entity_poly.pdbx_seq_one_letter_code
_entity_poly.pdbx_strand_id
1 'polypeptide(L)'
;VMPAHVIYPRVDSRPAGFSARWLQDVLRGRLGFTGAVFSDDLGMAAARQIDGRPVSFSDAALAALQAGCDMVLLCNQCVVEEGAPIDEAIEALSRAAVRGEWQPSPASDERRRALLPEARAMGWSELMVSARYMHALSLLP
;
A
#
# COMPACT_ATOMS: atom_id res chain seq x y z
N VAL A 1 -4.86 -5.08 3.74
CA VAL A 1 -4.55 -6.01 2.62
C VAL A 1 -3.42 -5.42 1.79
N MET A 2 -2.54 -6.32 1.27
CA MET A 2 -1.45 -5.97 0.36
C MET A 2 -1.58 -6.89 -0.87
N PRO A 3 -2.07 -6.38 -2.00
CA PRO A 3 -2.22 -7.18 -3.22
C PRO A 3 -0.86 -7.37 -3.90
N ALA A 4 -0.54 -8.61 -4.25
CA ALA A 4 0.71 -8.93 -4.95
C ALA A 4 0.75 -8.36 -6.38
N HIS A 5 1.96 -8.12 -6.90
CA HIS A 5 2.17 -7.73 -8.31
C HIS A 5 2.03 -8.94 -9.24
N VAL A 6 0.90 -9.62 -9.18
CA VAL A 6 0.57 -10.81 -9.99
C VAL A 6 -0.58 -10.49 -10.93
N ILE A 7 -0.44 -10.90 -12.18
CA ILE A 7 -1.48 -10.79 -13.19
C ILE A 7 -2.35 -12.05 -13.17
N TYR A 8 -3.64 -11.87 -13.09
CA TYR A 8 -4.66 -12.92 -13.27
C TYR A 8 -5.44 -12.65 -14.56
N PRO A 9 -4.97 -13.11 -15.71
CA PRO A 9 -5.43 -12.63 -17.02
C PRO A 9 -6.90 -12.95 -17.33
N ARG A 10 -7.50 -13.87 -16.58
CA ARG A 10 -8.96 -14.15 -16.67
C ARG A 10 -9.82 -13.09 -15.97
N VAL A 11 -9.22 -12.19 -15.20
CA VAL A 11 -9.91 -11.13 -14.46
C VAL A 11 -9.49 -9.76 -14.96
N ASP A 12 -8.18 -9.51 -15.02
CA ASP A 12 -7.60 -8.24 -15.50
C ASP A 12 -6.21 -8.51 -16.09
N SER A 13 -5.82 -7.71 -17.10
CA SER A 13 -4.50 -7.75 -17.72
C SER A 13 -3.42 -7.05 -16.86
N ARG A 14 -3.83 -6.27 -15.86
CA ARG A 14 -2.93 -5.57 -14.94
C ARG A 14 -2.65 -6.40 -13.69
N PRO A 15 -1.47 -6.22 -13.07
CA PRO A 15 -1.21 -6.75 -11.73
C PRO A 15 -2.30 -6.34 -10.74
N ALA A 16 -2.62 -7.22 -9.79
CA ALA A 16 -3.74 -7.00 -8.85
C ALA A 16 -3.65 -5.64 -8.10
N GLY A 17 -2.44 -5.19 -7.73
CA GLY A 17 -2.23 -3.89 -7.07
C GLY A 17 -2.47 -2.67 -7.97
N PHE A 18 -2.56 -2.85 -9.29
CA PHE A 18 -2.84 -1.79 -10.28
C PHE A 18 -4.20 -1.94 -10.95
N SER A 19 -5.05 -2.83 -10.44
CA SER A 19 -6.34 -3.16 -11.02
C SER A 19 -7.50 -2.65 -10.15
N ALA A 20 -8.22 -1.64 -10.63
CA ALA A 20 -9.44 -1.19 -9.99
C ALA A 20 -10.50 -2.31 -9.91
N ARG A 21 -10.52 -3.22 -10.90
CA ARG A 21 -11.39 -4.38 -10.89
C ARG A 21 -11.12 -5.29 -9.69
N TRP A 22 -9.84 -5.55 -9.37
CA TRP A 22 -9.48 -6.33 -8.19
C TRP A 22 -9.76 -5.59 -6.90
N LEU A 23 -9.37 -4.31 -6.80
CA LEU A 23 -9.41 -3.56 -5.55
C LEU A 23 -10.80 -3.00 -5.24
N GLN A 24 -11.50 -2.48 -6.26
CA GLN A 24 -12.82 -1.85 -6.04
C GLN A 24 -13.95 -2.87 -6.23
N ASP A 25 -14.01 -3.56 -7.38
CA ASP A 25 -15.16 -4.41 -7.67
C ASP A 25 -15.13 -5.71 -6.86
N VAL A 26 -13.97 -6.37 -6.78
CA VAL A 26 -13.86 -7.66 -6.08
C VAL A 26 -13.63 -7.46 -4.60
N LEU A 27 -12.52 -6.82 -4.19
CA LEU A 27 -12.13 -6.75 -2.78
C LEU A 27 -13.13 -5.92 -1.97
N ARG A 28 -13.43 -4.70 -2.41
CA ARG A 28 -14.36 -3.82 -1.67
C ARG A 28 -15.82 -4.15 -1.97
N GLY A 29 -16.19 -4.31 -3.25
CA GLY A 29 -17.58 -4.51 -3.64
C GLY A 29 -18.10 -5.91 -3.29
N ARG A 30 -17.45 -6.97 -3.77
CA ARG A 30 -17.95 -8.35 -3.59
C ARG A 30 -17.59 -8.97 -2.24
N LEU A 31 -16.36 -8.74 -1.76
CA LEU A 31 -15.87 -9.31 -0.50
C LEU A 31 -16.14 -8.40 0.70
N GLY A 32 -16.59 -7.16 0.48
CA GLY A 32 -16.95 -6.22 1.53
C GLY A 32 -15.77 -5.76 2.40
N PHE A 33 -14.53 -5.79 1.87
CA PHE A 33 -13.37 -5.37 2.64
C PHE A 33 -13.36 -3.86 2.87
N THR A 34 -13.36 -3.43 4.12
CA THR A 34 -13.43 -2.02 4.54
C THR A 34 -12.11 -1.44 5.05
N GLY A 35 -11.09 -2.27 5.24
CA GLY A 35 -9.80 -1.86 5.77
C GLY A 35 -8.89 -1.18 4.74
N ALA A 36 -7.70 -0.79 5.19
CA ALA A 36 -6.69 -0.18 4.33
C ALA A 36 -6.05 -1.18 3.36
N VAL A 37 -5.76 -0.69 2.14
CA VAL A 37 -5.04 -1.41 1.09
C VAL A 37 -3.69 -0.71 0.87
N PHE A 38 -2.60 -1.45 1.07
CA PHE A 38 -1.24 -1.01 0.74
C PHE A 38 -0.86 -1.60 -0.62
N SER A 39 -0.10 -0.90 -1.43
CA SER A 39 0.58 -1.60 -2.52
C SER A 39 1.60 -2.58 -1.94
N ASP A 40 1.98 -3.60 -2.69
CA ASP A 40 3.25 -4.27 -2.46
C ASP A 40 4.40 -3.34 -2.89
N ASP A 41 5.66 -3.71 -2.62
CA ASP A 41 6.82 -2.87 -2.92
C ASP A 41 6.89 -2.52 -4.41
N LEU A 42 6.79 -1.23 -4.70
CA LEU A 42 6.89 -0.70 -6.07
C LEU A 42 8.31 -0.79 -6.66
N GLY A 43 9.31 -1.15 -5.85
CA GLY A 43 10.67 -1.47 -6.27
C GLY A 43 10.80 -2.83 -6.95
N MET A 44 9.83 -3.72 -6.79
CA MET A 44 9.83 -5.04 -7.40
C MET A 44 9.73 -4.97 -8.93
N ALA A 45 10.44 -5.86 -9.63
CA ALA A 45 10.48 -5.88 -11.10
C ALA A 45 9.07 -5.97 -11.73
N ALA A 46 8.15 -6.72 -11.10
CA ALA A 46 6.77 -6.86 -11.58
C ALA A 46 5.94 -5.57 -11.44
N ALA A 47 6.31 -4.67 -10.52
CA ALA A 47 5.68 -3.36 -10.37
C ALA A 47 6.21 -2.32 -11.37
N ARG A 48 7.34 -2.63 -12.02
CA ARG A 48 8.02 -1.73 -12.96
C ARG A 48 7.52 -1.86 -14.40
N GLN A 49 6.46 -2.65 -14.61
CA GLN A 49 5.82 -2.81 -15.91
C GLN A 49 4.30 -2.76 -15.77
N ILE A 50 3.66 -1.84 -16.50
CA ILE A 50 2.21 -1.73 -16.58
C ILE A 50 1.82 -1.72 -18.07
N ASP A 51 0.84 -2.56 -18.44
CA ASP A 51 0.38 -2.71 -19.83
C ASP A 51 1.54 -3.01 -20.81
N GLY A 52 2.53 -3.79 -20.37
CA GLY A 52 3.71 -4.17 -21.17
C GLY A 52 4.75 -3.06 -21.36
N ARG A 53 4.66 -1.95 -20.64
CA ARG A 53 5.58 -0.81 -20.71
C ARG A 53 6.30 -0.61 -19.39
N PRO A 54 7.61 -0.28 -19.41
CA PRO A 54 8.32 0.11 -18.22
C PRO A 54 7.75 1.42 -17.67
N VAL A 55 7.65 1.51 -16.35
CA VAL A 55 7.12 2.70 -15.64
C VAL A 55 8.10 3.19 -14.58
N SER A 56 8.07 4.49 -14.30
CA SER A 56 8.79 5.10 -13.18
C SER A 56 8.18 4.70 -11.83
N PHE A 57 8.88 4.93 -10.71
CA PHE A 57 8.30 4.77 -9.37
C PHE A 57 7.08 5.67 -9.19
N SER A 58 7.16 6.90 -9.68
CA SER A 58 6.07 7.87 -9.64
C SER A 58 4.84 7.40 -10.40
N ASP A 59 5.02 6.85 -11.61
CA ASP A 59 3.90 6.33 -12.41
C ASP A 59 3.28 5.10 -11.76
N ALA A 60 4.10 4.20 -11.20
CA ALA A 60 3.63 3.02 -10.48
C ALA A 60 2.85 3.44 -9.22
N ALA A 61 3.33 4.42 -8.46
CA ALA A 61 2.65 4.95 -7.28
C ALA A 61 1.29 5.56 -7.66
N LEU A 62 1.26 6.39 -8.69
CA LEU A 62 0.01 6.98 -9.18
C LEU A 62 -0.99 5.91 -9.64
N ALA A 63 -0.53 4.92 -10.41
CA ALA A 63 -1.37 3.83 -10.89
C ALA A 63 -1.95 2.99 -9.73
N ALA A 64 -1.17 2.69 -8.69
CA ALA A 64 -1.65 1.96 -7.51
C ALA A 64 -2.73 2.76 -6.75
N LEU A 65 -2.50 4.07 -6.54
CA LEU A 65 -3.48 4.95 -5.88
C LEU A 65 -4.76 5.11 -6.71
N GLN A 66 -4.65 5.27 -8.03
CA GLN A 66 -5.80 5.34 -8.93
C GLN A 66 -6.59 4.03 -8.96
N ALA A 67 -5.92 2.87 -8.83
CA ALA A 67 -6.58 1.58 -8.73
C ALA A 67 -7.33 1.39 -7.41
N GLY A 68 -6.96 2.11 -6.35
CA GLY A 68 -7.66 2.09 -5.06
C GLY A 68 -6.83 1.63 -3.87
N CYS A 69 -5.50 1.61 -3.99
CA CYS A 69 -4.64 1.54 -2.82
C CYS A 69 -4.79 2.82 -1.99
N ASP A 70 -4.74 2.68 -0.67
CA ASP A 70 -4.76 3.79 0.27
C ASP A 70 -3.34 4.31 0.56
N MET A 71 -2.36 3.44 0.41
CA MET A 71 -0.94 3.71 0.66
C MET A 71 -0.08 2.94 -0.34
N VAL A 72 1.08 3.51 -0.67
CA VAL A 72 2.07 2.89 -1.56
C VAL A 72 3.39 2.69 -0.84
N LEU A 73 4.12 1.62 -1.19
CA LEU A 73 5.40 1.26 -0.60
C LEU A 73 6.51 1.41 -1.63
N LEU A 74 7.56 2.14 -1.26
CA LEU A 74 8.83 2.23 -1.97
C LEU A 74 9.93 1.76 -1.03
N CYS A 75 10.19 0.43 -1.02
CA CYS A 75 11.17 -0.15 -0.12
C CYS A 75 12.60 0.11 -0.61
N ASN A 76 13.53 0.29 0.34
CA ASN A 76 14.96 0.47 0.10
C ASN A 76 15.37 1.68 -0.76
N GLN A 77 14.45 2.55 -1.14
CA GLN A 77 14.78 3.73 -1.94
C GLN A 77 15.34 4.90 -1.12
N CYS A 78 15.22 4.85 0.20
CA CYS A 78 15.79 5.87 1.10
C CYS A 78 17.33 5.89 1.11
N VAL A 79 17.99 4.81 0.65
CA VAL A 79 19.45 4.70 0.55
C VAL A 79 19.96 4.92 -0.88
N VAL A 80 19.07 5.12 -1.85
CA VAL A 80 19.40 5.40 -3.25
C VAL A 80 19.40 6.91 -3.43
N GLU A 81 20.54 7.48 -3.85
CA GLU A 81 20.68 8.92 -4.11
C GLU A 81 20.03 9.80 -3.01
N GLU A 82 20.33 9.46 -1.74
CA GLU A 82 19.81 10.17 -0.56
C GLU A 82 18.28 10.23 -0.47
N GLY A 83 17.58 9.28 -1.11
CA GLY A 83 16.11 9.20 -1.11
C GLY A 83 15.43 9.89 -2.30
N ALA A 84 16.18 10.38 -3.27
CA ALA A 84 15.64 11.08 -4.44
C ALA A 84 14.43 10.38 -5.11
N PRO A 85 14.40 9.03 -5.28
CA PRO A 85 13.22 8.37 -5.86
C PRO A 85 11.95 8.55 -5.04
N ILE A 86 12.06 8.73 -3.72
CA ILE A 86 10.91 8.98 -2.83
C ILE A 86 10.43 10.41 -3.01
N ASP A 87 11.35 11.38 -3.03
CA ASP A 87 11.02 12.79 -3.21
C ASP A 87 10.38 13.03 -4.58
N GLU A 88 10.92 12.42 -5.64
CA GLU A 88 10.34 12.46 -6.98
C GLU A 88 8.91 11.90 -7.03
N ALA A 89 8.65 10.79 -6.32
CA ALA A 89 7.31 10.22 -6.24
C ALA A 89 6.34 11.15 -5.50
N ILE A 90 6.75 11.75 -4.38
CA ILE A 90 5.95 12.71 -3.59
C ILE A 90 5.60 13.94 -4.45
N GLU A 91 6.58 14.50 -5.13
CA GLU A 91 6.36 15.65 -6.03
C GLU A 91 5.42 15.30 -7.20
N ALA A 92 5.61 14.12 -7.82
CA ALA A 92 4.76 13.69 -8.93
C ALA A 92 3.31 13.49 -8.49
N LEU A 93 3.08 12.87 -7.33
CA LEU A 93 1.74 12.70 -6.75
C LEU A 93 1.10 14.03 -6.39
N SER A 94 1.89 14.97 -5.84
CA SER A 94 1.42 16.34 -5.54
C SER A 94 0.99 17.06 -6.81
N ARG A 95 1.78 16.98 -7.87
CA ARG A 95 1.41 17.55 -9.19
C ARG A 95 0.17 16.88 -9.77
N ALA A 96 0.05 15.56 -9.66
CA ALA A 96 -1.14 14.83 -10.14
C ALA A 96 -2.41 15.26 -9.39
N ALA A 97 -2.31 15.49 -8.08
CA ALA A 97 -3.42 16.01 -7.28
C ALA A 97 -3.84 17.41 -7.72
N VAL A 98 -2.88 18.31 -7.93
CA VAL A 98 -3.16 19.69 -8.42
C VAL A 98 -3.82 19.67 -9.81
N ARG A 99 -3.41 18.75 -10.69
CA ARG A 99 -4.00 18.59 -12.03
C ARG A 99 -5.33 17.84 -12.04
N GLY A 100 -5.79 17.33 -10.89
CA GLY A 100 -7.02 16.55 -10.80
C GLY A 100 -6.92 15.13 -11.38
N GLU A 101 -5.72 14.64 -11.66
CA GLU A 101 -5.48 13.28 -12.18
C GLU A 101 -5.73 12.19 -11.11
N TRP A 102 -5.59 12.58 -9.86
CA TRP A 102 -5.90 11.76 -8.69
C TRP A 102 -6.26 12.65 -7.51
N GLN A 103 -7.21 12.20 -6.69
CA GLN A 103 -7.60 12.88 -5.45
C GLN A 103 -7.74 11.84 -4.34
N PRO A 104 -7.15 12.07 -3.16
CA PRO A 104 -7.40 11.22 -2.00
C PRO A 104 -8.87 11.31 -1.60
N SER A 105 -9.53 10.16 -1.41
CA SER A 105 -10.92 10.14 -0.98
C SER A 105 -11.01 10.26 0.55
N PRO A 106 -12.09 10.89 1.09
CA PRO A 106 -12.34 10.91 2.54
C PRO A 106 -12.34 9.51 3.17
N ALA A 107 -12.92 8.53 2.49
CA ALA A 107 -12.92 7.14 2.95
C ALA A 107 -11.50 6.53 3.02
N SER A 108 -10.59 6.91 2.14
CA SER A 108 -9.18 6.52 2.22
C SER A 108 -8.50 7.15 3.43
N ASP A 109 -8.78 8.40 3.73
CA ASP A 109 -8.29 9.09 4.93
C ASP A 109 -8.76 8.42 6.22
N GLU A 110 -10.04 8.06 6.29
CA GLU A 110 -10.60 7.34 7.42
C GLU A 110 -9.90 5.99 7.62
N ARG A 111 -9.69 5.20 6.55
CA ARG A 111 -8.99 3.93 6.64
C ARG A 111 -7.54 4.08 7.10
N ARG A 112 -6.83 5.11 6.65
CA ARG A 112 -5.46 5.39 7.09
C ARG A 112 -5.42 5.81 8.56
N ARG A 113 -6.35 6.66 8.99
CA ARG A 113 -6.47 7.08 10.39
C ARG A 113 -6.80 5.92 11.32
N ALA A 114 -7.63 4.97 10.86
CA ALA A 114 -7.98 3.77 11.63
C ALA A 114 -6.77 2.83 11.88
N LEU A 115 -5.64 3.03 11.20
CA LEU A 115 -4.39 2.31 11.48
C LEU A 115 -3.59 2.93 12.64
N LEU A 116 -3.93 4.14 13.06
CA LEU A 116 -3.25 4.78 14.17
C LEU A 116 -3.67 4.12 15.50
N PRO A 117 -2.76 4.01 16.47
CA PRO A 117 -3.10 3.43 17.76
C PRO A 117 -4.14 4.29 18.50
N GLU A 118 -5.18 3.65 18.99
CA GLU A 118 -6.23 4.32 19.81
C GLU A 118 -5.79 4.54 21.27
N ALA A 119 -4.77 3.81 21.71
CA ALA A 119 -4.27 3.86 23.07
C ALA A 119 -2.75 4.02 23.10
N ARG A 120 -2.24 4.46 24.24
CA ARG A 120 -0.80 4.50 24.49
C ARG A 120 -0.22 3.10 24.38
N ALA A 121 0.93 2.98 23.68
CA ALA A 121 1.67 1.73 23.64
C ALA A 121 2.03 1.26 25.05
N MET A 122 1.89 -0.04 25.29
CA MET A 122 2.33 -0.69 26.53
C MET A 122 3.84 -0.49 26.71
N GLY A 123 4.27 -0.10 27.91
CA GLY A 123 5.69 0.03 28.21
C GLY A 123 6.39 -1.34 28.19
N TRP A 124 7.71 -1.37 27.93
CA TRP A 124 8.47 -2.60 27.83
C TRP A 124 8.35 -3.48 29.11
N SER A 125 8.50 -2.87 30.29
CA SER A 125 8.39 -3.59 31.57
C SER A 125 6.99 -4.18 31.80
N GLU A 126 5.95 -3.51 31.35
CA GLU A 126 4.58 -3.99 31.41
C GLU A 126 4.33 -5.13 30.41
N LEU A 127 4.89 -5.01 29.19
CA LEU A 127 4.81 -6.05 28.18
C LEU A 127 5.46 -7.35 28.67
N MET A 128 6.66 -7.26 29.25
CA MET A 128 7.43 -8.42 29.70
C MET A 128 6.75 -9.25 30.78
N VAL A 129 5.81 -8.69 31.54
CA VAL A 129 5.03 -9.42 32.56
C VAL A 129 3.59 -9.71 32.12
N SER A 130 3.24 -9.32 30.93
CA SER A 130 1.89 -9.53 30.38
C SER A 130 1.67 -11.02 30.09
N ALA A 131 0.58 -11.58 30.63
CA ALA A 131 0.23 -12.98 30.41
C ALA A 131 0.07 -13.32 28.91
N ARG A 132 -0.46 -12.38 28.12
CA ARG A 132 -0.63 -12.53 26.68
C ARG A 132 0.71 -12.62 25.94
N TYR A 133 1.69 -11.80 26.31
CA TYR A 133 3.03 -11.85 25.76
C TYR A 133 3.76 -13.14 26.15
N MET A 134 3.71 -13.53 27.42
CA MET A 134 4.31 -14.77 27.90
C MET A 134 3.70 -16.00 27.23
N HIS A 135 2.40 -16.02 27.03
CA HIS A 135 1.74 -17.09 26.25
C HIS A 135 2.23 -17.11 24.80
N ALA A 136 2.32 -15.95 24.14
CA ALA A 136 2.86 -15.89 22.78
C ALA A 136 4.29 -16.42 22.67
N LEU A 137 5.16 -16.09 23.64
CA LEU A 137 6.53 -16.63 23.70
C LEU A 137 6.56 -18.15 23.84
N SER A 138 5.63 -18.74 24.60
CA SER A 138 5.58 -20.21 24.78
C SER A 138 5.15 -20.97 23.52
N LEU A 139 4.65 -20.28 22.50
CA LEU A 139 4.28 -20.86 21.21
C LEU A 139 5.42 -20.80 20.17
N LEU A 140 6.51 -20.11 20.49
CA LEU A 140 7.69 -20.09 19.63
C LEU A 140 8.47 -21.40 19.74
N PRO A 141 9.01 -21.93 18.62
CA PRO A 141 9.81 -23.15 18.61
C PRO A 141 11.14 -22.99 19.35
#